data_2a43e421c26fc16c817db56196f9e2f3
#
_entry.id   2a43e421c26fc16c817db56196f9e2f3
#
_cell.length_a   1.000
_cell.length_b   1.000
_cell.length_c   1.000
_cell.angle_alpha   90.00
_cell.angle_beta   90.00
_cell.angle_gamma   90.00
#
_symmetry.space_group_name_H-M   'P 1'
#
loop_
_entity.id
_entity.type
_entity.pdbx_description
1 polymer ?
#
loop_
_entity_poly.entity_id
_entity_poly.type
_entity_poly.pdbx_seq_one_letter_code
_entity_poly.pdbx_strand_id
1 'polypeptide(L)'
;MLLARVAQLEERLAQYEEAETAERLDSYMQDIGESKYRFATASVVANTVNRARNLITLNRGHRDGIVEEMAVLSPDGAMAGYVVACSERYSVAMSVLNTSFRASGKLADSEYYGSIYWDGLDPDVVVLGELSKYADPQPGQEVVTTGFSQYFPADVLIGWVESASLNETRTAYTARVRLAAGMSRLGDVVLVGNRDLFEIRDLQQSEQVEQYTRF
;
A
#
# COMPACT_ATOMS: atom_id res chain seq x y z
N MET A 1 6.17 -17.51 38.77
CA MET A 1 5.06 -18.27 38.13
C MET A 1 4.16 -17.40 37.26
N LEU A 2 3.70 -16.21 37.73
CA LEU A 2 2.77 -15.37 36.96
C LEU A 2 3.39 -14.82 35.65
N LEU A 3 4.62 -14.29 35.70
CA LEU A 3 5.33 -13.75 34.52
C LEU A 3 5.59 -14.82 33.44
N ALA A 4 5.95 -16.04 33.84
CA ALA A 4 6.14 -17.14 32.87
C ALA A 4 4.81 -17.53 32.17
N ARG A 5 3.69 -17.40 32.90
CA ARG A 5 2.36 -17.68 32.34
C ARG A 5 1.89 -16.58 31.41
N VAL A 6 2.21 -15.31 31.72
CA VAL A 6 1.94 -14.17 30.84
C VAL A 6 2.74 -14.31 29.52
N ALA A 7 4.05 -14.55 29.59
CA ALA A 7 4.89 -14.75 28.43
C ALA A 7 4.42 -15.93 27.56
N GLN A 8 3.98 -17.03 28.16
CA GLN A 8 3.45 -18.18 27.42
C GLN A 8 2.10 -17.87 26.73
N LEU A 9 1.27 -17.02 27.37
CA LEU A 9 -0.01 -16.61 26.76
C LEU A 9 0.21 -15.58 25.65
N GLU A 10 1.16 -14.68 25.80
CA GLU A 10 1.54 -13.72 24.75
C GLU A 10 2.12 -14.43 23.53
N GLU A 11 2.99 -15.45 23.74
CA GLU A 11 3.53 -16.27 22.65
C GLU A 11 2.42 -17.04 21.91
N ARG A 12 1.45 -17.61 22.64
CA ARG A 12 0.30 -18.29 22.03
C ARG A 12 -0.63 -17.33 21.31
N LEU A 13 -0.85 -16.14 21.84
CA LEU A 13 -1.65 -15.10 21.18
C LEU A 13 -1.00 -14.69 19.86
N ALA A 14 0.30 -14.43 19.85
CA ALA A 14 1.05 -14.11 18.63
C ALA A 14 0.94 -15.23 17.58
N GLN A 15 1.00 -16.51 17.99
CA GLN A 15 0.83 -17.65 17.07
C GLN A 15 -0.60 -17.73 16.50
N TYR A 16 -1.63 -17.39 17.29
CA TYR A 16 -3.01 -17.35 16.80
C TYR A 16 -3.25 -16.19 15.84
N GLU A 17 -2.69 -15.01 16.13
CA GLU A 17 -2.76 -13.85 15.24
C GLU A 17 -2.02 -14.08 13.92
N GLU A 18 -0.86 -14.73 13.96
CA GLU A 18 -0.15 -15.17 12.73
C GLU A 18 -0.96 -16.19 11.93
N ALA A 19 -1.61 -17.15 12.57
CA ALA A 19 -2.43 -18.15 11.90
C ALA A 19 -3.70 -17.54 11.28
N GLU A 20 -4.39 -16.65 11.98
CA GLU A 20 -5.57 -15.94 11.48
C GLU A 20 -5.21 -15.05 10.27
N THR A 21 -4.06 -14.37 10.34
CA THR A 21 -3.54 -13.56 9.24
C THR A 21 -3.19 -14.43 8.03
N ALA A 22 -2.62 -15.63 8.26
CA ALA A 22 -2.30 -16.59 7.20
C ALA A 22 -3.57 -17.15 6.52
N GLU A 23 -4.63 -17.47 7.28
CA GLU A 23 -5.92 -17.93 6.70
C GLU A 23 -6.61 -16.83 5.88
N ARG A 24 -6.55 -15.57 6.32
CA ARG A 24 -7.03 -14.42 5.52
C ARG A 24 -6.23 -14.24 4.25
N LEU A 25 -4.90 -14.41 4.32
CA LEU A 25 -4.02 -14.41 3.17
C LEU A 25 -4.38 -15.51 2.16
N ASP A 26 -4.62 -16.73 2.61
CA ASP A 26 -4.98 -17.85 1.73
C ASP A 26 -6.29 -17.59 0.98
N SER A 27 -7.29 -17.00 1.65
CA SER A 27 -8.54 -16.60 0.98
C SER A 27 -8.35 -15.49 -0.06
N TYR A 28 -7.46 -14.53 0.24
CA TYR A 28 -7.09 -13.44 -0.69
C TYR A 28 -6.27 -13.97 -1.87
N MET A 29 -5.43 -15.00 -1.66
CA MET A 29 -4.62 -15.67 -2.67
C MET A 29 -5.47 -16.43 -3.70
N GLN A 30 -6.59 -17.03 -3.28
CA GLN A 30 -7.51 -17.74 -4.18
C GLN A 30 -8.23 -16.79 -5.14
N ASP A 31 -8.47 -15.55 -4.75
CA ASP A 31 -9.15 -14.54 -5.58
C ASP A 31 -8.20 -13.86 -6.60
N ILE A 32 -6.89 -13.73 -6.30
CA ILE A 32 -5.94 -12.95 -7.14
C ILE A 32 -5.15 -13.84 -8.13
N GLY A 33 -5.25 -15.15 -8.03
CA GLY A 33 -4.51 -16.12 -8.86
C GLY A 33 -3.06 -16.34 -8.38
N GLU A 34 -2.78 -17.54 -7.92
CA GLU A 34 -1.54 -17.99 -7.25
C GLU A 34 -0.21 -17.73 -8.00
N SER A 35 -0.25 -17.36 -9.29
CA SER A 35 0.95 -17.29 -10.11
C SER A 35 1.65 -15.93 -10.15
N LYS A 36 0.92 -14.82 -9.98
CA LYS A 36 1.44 -13.48 -10.22
C LYS A 36 2.00 -12.78 -8.96
N TYR A 37 1.41 -13.03 -7.81
CA TYR A 37 1.81 -12.36 -6.56
C TYR A 37 2.40 -13.33 -5.55
N ARG A 38 3.28 -12.82 -4.70
CA ARG A 38 3.77 -13.48 -3.50
C ARG A 38 3.39 -12.65 -2.30
N PHE A 39 3.14 -13.31 -1.18
CA PHE A 39 2.70 -12.67 0.06
C PHE A 39 3.66 -13.01 1.19
N ALA A 40 3.79 -12.10 2.13
CA ALA A 40 4.48 -12.29 3.39
C ALA A 40 3.83 -11.43 4.46
N THR A 41 4.00 -11.80 5.71
CA THR A 41 3.57 -10.99 6.86
C THR A 41 4.78 -10.45 7.61
N ALA A 42 4.64 -9.28 8.23
CA ALA A 42 5.67 -8.70 9.08
C ALA A 42 5.03 -7.85 10.17
N SER A 43 5.74 -7.71 11.30
CA SER A 43 5.34 -6.78 12.35
C SER A 43 6.09 -5.46 12.21
N VAL A 44 5.41 -4.38 12.53
CA VAL A 44 5.96 -3.02 12.52
C VAL A 44 6.82 -2.81 13.76
N VAL A 45 8.10 -2.51 13.56
CA VAL A 45 9.07 -2.22 14.63
C VAL A 45 9.14 -0.73 14.94
N ALA A 46 8.95 0.09 13.92
CA ALA A 46 8.89 1.55 14.05
C ALA A 46 7.99 2.14 12.97
N ASN A 47 7.21 3.13 13.36
CA ASN A 47 6.32 3.85 12.47
C ASN A 47 6.33 5.34 12.81
N THR A 48 6.35 6.19 11.80
CA THR A 48 6.20 7.64 11.96
C THR A 48 4.99 8.12 11.15
N VAL A 49 4.23 9.06 11.71
CA VAL A 49 3.01 9.61 11.07
C VAL A 49 2.95 11.15 11.11
N ASN A 50 3.92 11.78 11.78
CA ASN A 50 3.92 13.22 12.08
C ASN A 50 5.09 13.99 11.44
N ARG A 51 5.71 13.43 10.40
CA ARG A 51 6.81 14.04 9.66
C ARG A 51 6.40 14.23 8.19
N ALA A 52 7.10 15.10 7.47
CA ALA A 52 6.92 15.20 6.02
C ALA A 52 7.32 13.90 5.28
N ARG A 53 8.32 13.19 5.80
CA ARG A 53 8.83 11.92 5.24
C ARG A 53 8.67 10.81 6.26
N ASN A 54 7.50 10.19 6.27
CA ASN A 54 7.19 9.09 7.17
C ASN A 54 7.63 7.74 6.58
N LEU A 55 8.16 6.89 7.45
CA LEU A 55 8.64 5.56 7.11
C LEU A 55 8.08 4.53 8.10
N ILE A 56 7.98 3.29 7.64
CA ILE A 56 7.57 2.11 8.42
C ILE A 56 8.75 1.15 8.41
N THR A 57 9.24 0.71 9.57
CA THR A 57 10.27 -0.31 9.69
C THR A 57 9.64 -1.64 10.07
N LEU A 58 10.00 -2.71 9.38
CA LEU A 58 9.44 -4.04 9.52
C LEU A 58 10.51 -5.02 10.01
N ASN A 59 10.09 -6.04 10.80
CA ASN A 59 10.95 -7.08 11.38
C ASN A 59 11.29 -8.22 10.42
N ARG A 60 11.08 -8.04 9.12
CA ARG A 60 11.36 -9.02 8.05
C ARG A 60 12.23 -8.40 6.98
N GLY A 61 13.08 -9.20 6.35
CA GLY A 61 14.01 -8.75 5.32
C GLY A 61 14.23 -9.81 4.23
N HIS A 62 15.39 -9.76 3.55
CA HIS A 62 15.70 -10.67 2.45
C HIS A 62 15.60 -12.14 2.83
N ARG A 63 15.94 -12.52 4.06
CA ARG A 63 15.81 -13.91 4.55
C ARG A 63 14.38 -14.42 4.56
N ASP A 64 13.42 -13.51 4.71
CA ASP A 64 11.99 -13.82 4.76
C ASP A 64 11.33 -13.64 3.39
N GLY A 65 12.14 -13.41 2.34
CA GLY A 65 11.67 -13.20 0.98
C GLY A 65 11.15 -11.79 0.70
N ILE A 66 11.39 -10.83 1.60
CA ILE A 66 11.04 -9.43 1.36
C ILE A 66 12.05 -8.79 0.42
N VAL A 67 11.54 -8.06 -0.55
CA VAL A 67 12.35 -7.27 -1.49
C VAL A 67 11.76 -5.86 -1.62
N GLU A 68 12.55 -4.96 -2.20
CA GLU A 68 12.10 -3.63 -2.55
C GLU A 68 10.88 -3.69 -3.47
N GLU A 69 10.04 -2.66 -3.39
CA GLU A 69 8.84 -2.46 -4.20
C GLU A 69 7.67 -3.40 -3.87
N MET A 70 7.80 -4.27 -2.87
CA MET A 70 6.62 -4.95 -2.34
C MET A 70 5.64 -3.93 -1.75
N ALA A 71 4.36 -4.05 -2.10
CA ALA A 71 3.29 -3.30 -1.45
C ALA A 71 3.21 -3.68 0.03
N VAL A 72 2.91 -2.70 0.87
CA VAL A 72 2.63 -2.89 2.30
C VAL A 72 1.17 -2.54 2.53
N LEU A 73 0.42 -3.51 3.03
CA LEU A 73 -1.01 -3.40 3.33
C LEU A 73 -1.24 -3.57 4.83
N SER A 74 -2.30 -2.96 5.35
CA SER A 74 -2.79 -3.28 6.69
C SER A 74 -3.30 -4.73 6.77
N PRO A 75 -3.54 -5.30 7.95
CA PRO A 75 -4.13 -6.64 8.09
C PRO A 75 -5.49 -6.79 7.39
N ASP A 76 -6.22 -5.69 7.25
CA ASP A 76 -7.51 -5.65 6.56
C ASP A 76 -7.37 -5.44 5.03
N GLY A 77 -6.14 -5.49 4.50
CA GLY A 77 -5.86 -5.37 3.07
C GLY A 77 -5.83 -3.94 2.52
N ALA A 78 -5.86 -2.92 3.37
CA ALA A 78 -5.82 -1.53 2.92
C ALA A 78 -4.38 -1.03 2.71
N MET A 79 -4.19 -0.13 1.75
CA MET A 79 -2.90 0.43 1.36
C MET A 79 -2.24 1.19 2.52
N ALA A 80 -1.01 0.82 2.88
CA ALA A 80 -0.20 1.49 3.90
C ALA A 80 1.12 2.07 3.36
N GLY A 81 1.69 1.52 2.29
CA GLY A 81 2.95 1.97 1.71
C GLY A 81 3.57 0.95 0.77
N TYR A 82 4.86 1.08 0.48
CA TYR A 82 5.65 0.08 -0.24
C TYR A 82 7.10 0.08 0.23
N VAL A 83 7.77 -1.08 0.12
CA VAL A 83 9.15 -1.30 0.57
C VAL A 83 10.13 -0.51 -0.31
N VAL A 84 11.03 0.23 0.31
CA VAL A 84 12.06 1.05 -0.37
C VAL A 84 13.48 0.60 -0.09
N ALA A 85 13.69 -0.19 0.97
CA ALA A 85 15.01 -0.74 1.29
C ALA A 85 14.87 -2.02 2.11
N CYS A 86 15.75 -2.98 1.87
CA CYS A 86 15.82 -4.24 2.60
C CYS A 86 17.24 -4.51 3.10
N SER A 87 17.31 -5.15 4.25
CA SER A 87 18.50 -5.81 4.76
C SER A 87 18.21 -7.30 4.96
N GLU A 88 19.16 -8.07 5.48
CA GLU A 88 18.96 -9.49 5.77
C GLU A 88 17.74 -9.78 6.63
N ARG A 89 17.49 -8.95 7.67
CA ARG A 89 16.50 -9.21 8.72
C ARG A 89 15.40 -8.14 8.85
N TYR A 90 15.56 -7.00 8.22
CA TYR A 90 14.66 -5.85 8.35
C TYR A 90 14.40 -5.24 6.98
N SER A 91 13.26 -4.58 6.86
CA SER A 91 12.95 -3.74 5.70
C SER A 91 12.37 -2.40 6.15
N VAL A 92 12.49 -1.42 5.28
CA VAL A 92 11.93 -0.08 5.46
C VAL A 92 10.97 0.19 4.31
N ALA A 93 9.76 0.59 4.64
CA ALA A 93 8.76 1.00 3.67
C ALA A 93 8.53 2.51 3.71
N MET A 94 8.29 3.11 2.56
CA MET A 94 7.75 4.45 2.44
C MET A 94 6.28 4.39 2.80
N SER A 95 5.88 5.15 3.83
CA SER A 95 4.48 5.26 4.24
C SER A 95 3.65 6.00 3.19
N VAL A 96 2.37 5.65 3.08
CA VAL A 96 1.39 6.47 2.34
C VAL A 96 1.35 7.91 2.84
N LEU A 97 1.68 8.14 4.11
CA LEU A 97 1.84 9.45 4.75
C LEU A 97 3.24 10.06 4.51
N ASN A 98 3.81 9.87 3.36
CA ASN A 98 5.07 10.49 2.95
C ASN A 98 4.80 11.46 1.79
N THR A 99 5.25 12.69 1.88
CA THR A 99 4.99 13.70 0.82
C THR A 99 5.61 13.34 -0.53
N SER A 100 6.57 12.41 -0.55
CA SER A 100 7.14 11.85 -1.79
C SER A 100 6.40 10.61 -2.29
N PHE A 101 5.45 10.06 -1.51
CA PHE A 101 4.67 8.90 -1.90
C PHE A 101 3.78 9.24 -3.11
N ARG A 102 3.75 8.32 -4.08
CA ARG A 102 2.83 8.40 -5.23
C ARG A 102 2.31 7.01 -5.56
N ALA A 103 1.02 6.93 -5.83
CA ALA A 103 0.36 5.74 -6.36
C ALA A 103 -0.74 6.16 -7.32
N SER A 104 -1.25 5.23 -8.11
CA SER A 104 -2.41 5.46 -8.96
C SER A 104 -3.65 4.89 -8.30
N GLY A 105 -4.69 5.70 -8.15
CA GLY A 105 -5.98 5.33 -7.58
C GLY A 105 -7.14 5.66 -8.49
N LYS A 106 -8.24 4.94 -8.32
CA LYS A 106 -9.51 5.17 -9.04
C LYS A 106 -10.70 5.12 -8.06
N LEU A 107 -11.82 5.66 -8.47
CA LEU A 107 -13.10 5.35 -7.82
C LEU A 107 -13.47 3.91 -8.17
N ALA A 108 -13.87 3.09 -7.18
CA ALA A 108 -14.04 1.65 -7.35
C ALA A 108 -14.97 1.27 -8.52
N ASP A 109 -16.08 1.97 -8.64
CA ASP A 109 -17.11 1.69 -9.66
C ASP A 109 -16.94 2.51 -10.94
N SER A 110 -15.72 2.99 -11.24
CA SER A 110 -15.49 3.83 -12.41
C SER A 110 -14.13 3.59 -13.05
N GLU A 111 -14.02 4.01 -14.30
CA GLU A 111 -12.76 4.01 -15.06
C GLU A 111 -11.92 5.28 -14.80
N TYR A 112 -12.44 6.23 -14.01
CA TYR A 112 -11.73 7.47 -13.73
C TYR A 112 -10.68 7.27 -12.66
N TYR A 113 -9.43 7.53 -13.01
CA TYR A 113 -8.27 7.39 -12.12
C TYR A 113 -7.51 8.70 -11.98
N GLY A 114 -6.66 8.76 -10.99
CA GLY A 114 -5.81 9.90 -10.69
C GLY A 114 -4.62 9.51 -9.83
N SER A 115 -3.91 10.52 -9.36
CA SER A 115 -2.72 10.36 -8.53
C SER A 115 -3.07 10.42 -7.05
N ILE A 116 -2.66 9.40 -6.29
CA ILE A 116 -2.73 9.37 -4.82
C ILE A 116 -1.45 9.95 -4.25
N TYR A 117 -1.60 10.93 -3.37
CA TYR A 117 -0.49 11.52 -2.62
C TYR A 117 -0.97 12.07 -1.26
N TRP A 118 -0.03 12.25 -0.35
CA TRP A 118 -0.28 12.92 0.93
C TRP A 118 0.19 14.37 0.87
N ASP A 119 -0.66 15.30 1.33
CA ASP A 119 -0.39 16.74 1.35
C ASP A 119 0.40 17.20 2.59
N GLY A 120 0.66 16.29 3.53
CA GLY A 120 1.41 16.59 4.76
C GLY A 120 0.56 17.18 5.90
N LEU A 121 -0.75 17.23 5.75
CA LEU A 121 -1.63 17.92 6.71
C LEU A 121 -2.30 16.96 7.71
N ASP A 122 -3.10 16.03 7.22
CA ASP A 122 -3.91 15.14 8.06
C ASP A 122 -3.40 13.70 7.91
N PRO A 123 -3.02 13.01 9.02
CA PRO A 123 -2.51 11.65 8.96
C PRO A 123 -3.57 10.60 8.61
N ASP A 124 -4.83 10.95 8.61
CA ASP A 124 -5.94 10.05 8.26
C ASP A 124 -6.48 10.30 6.84
N VAL A 125 -5.92 11.27 6.09
CA VAL A 125 -6.45 11.69 4.79
C VAL A 125 -5.34 11.80 3.76
N VAL A 126 -5.58 11.22 2.58
CA VAL A 126 -4.76 11.43 1.39
C VAL A 126 -5.57 12.16 0.32
N VAL A 127 -4.89 12.59 -0.72
CA VAL A 127 -5.48 13.29 -1.85
C VAL A 127 -5.48 12.38 -3.07
N LEU A 128 -6.63 12.26 -3.73
CA LEU A 128 -6.76 11.74 -5.09
C LEU A 128 -6.91 12.92 -6.03
N GLY A 129 -5.82 13.29 -6.67
CA GLY A 129 -5.74 14.42 -7.58
C GLY A 129 -5.88 14.03 -9.05
N GLU A 130 -6.04 15.03 -9.89
CA GLU A 130 -6.06 14.89 -11.35
C GLU A 130 -7.17 13.97 -11.90
N LEU A 131 -8.27 13.80 -11.14
CA LEU A 131 -9.44 13.09 -11.64
C LEU A 131 -10.12 13.88 -12.77
N SER A 132 -10.57 13.17 -13.80
CA SER A 132 -11.36 13.77 -14.86
C SER A 132 -12.53 14.59 -14.33
N LYS A 133 -12.83 15.72 -14.96
CA LYS A 133 -14.01 16.54 -14.64
C LYS A 133 -15.35 15.80 -14.78
N TYR A 134 -15.36 14.65 -15.42
CA TYR A 134 -16.55 13.80 -15.58
C TYR A 134 -16.66 12.72 -14.51
N ALA A 135 -15.71 12.63 -13.59
CA ALA A 135 -15.70 11.61 -12.54
C ALA A 135 -16.76 11.84 -11.47
N ASP A 136 -17.11 13.10 -11.19
CA ASP A 136 -18.10 13.55 -10.20
C ASP A 136 -18.04 12.75 -8.88
N PRO A 137 -16.88 12.75 -8.18
CA PRO A 137 -16.68 11.93 -6.98
C PRO A 137 -17.63 12.34 -5.86
N GLN A 138 -18.35 11.38 -5.29
CA GLN A 138 -19.32 11.60 -4.22
C GLN A 138 -18.75 11.15 -2.87
N PRO A 139 -19.06 11.85 -1.76
CA PRO A 139 -18.69 11.41 -0.41
C PRO A 139 -19.17 9.97 -0.13
N GLY A 140 -18.30 9.16 0.45
CA GLY A 140 -18.54 7.76 0.77
C GLY A 140 -18.20 6.77 -0.35
N GLN A 141 -17.87 7.22 -1.56
CA GLN A 141 -17.39 6.31 -2.60
C GLN A 141 -16.03 5.72 -2.23
N GLU A 142 -15.86 4.43 -2.54
CA GLU A 142 -14.59 3.73 -2.36
C GLU A 142 -13.55 4.18 -3.38
N VAL A 143 -12.32 4.30 -2.90
CA VAL A 143 -11.14 4.57 -3.70
C VAL A 143 -10.20 3.37 -3.57
N VAL A 144 -9.82 2.82 -4.72
CA VAL A 144 -8.96 1.63 -4.82
C VAL A 144 -7.77 1.89 -5.75
N THR A 145 -6.76 1.05 -5.69
CA THR A 145 -5.63 1.10 -6.62
C THR A 145 -6.03 0.67 -8.03
N THR A 146 -5.38 1.23 -9.05
CA THR A 146 -5.68 0.90 -10.46
C THR A 146 -5.02 -0.37 -10.96
N GLY A 147 -3.96 -0.85 -10.28
CA GLY A 147 -3.07 -1.89 -10.80
C GLY A 147 -2.09 -1.40 -11.88
N PHE A 148 -2.11 -0.12 -12.28
CA PHE A 148 -1.10 0.47 -13.16
C PHE A 148 0.21 0.79 -12.43
N SER A 149 0.18 0.78 -11.11
CA SER A 149 1.38 0.88 -10.28
C SER A 149 2.16 -0.43 -10.33
N GLN A 150 3.48 -0.34 -10.40
CA GLN A 150 4.36 -1.51 -10.30
C GLN A 150 4.30 -2.15 -8.90
N TYR A 151 3.87 -1.40 -7.89
CA TYR A 151 3.91 -1.80 -6.48
C TYR A 151 2.62 -2.47 -6.02
N PHE A 152 1.47 -1.94 -6.40
CA PHE A 152 0.17 -2.38 -5.88
C PHE A 152 -0.59 -3.23 -6.91
N PRO A 153 -1.18 -4.37 -6.48
CA PRO A 153 -2.23 -5.02 -7.25
C PRO A 153 -3.37 -4.05 -7.56
N ALA A 154 -4.20 -4.38 -8.55
CA ALA A 154 -5.45 -3.67 -8.75
C ALA A 154 -6.41 -3.90 -7.57
N ASP A 155 -7.32 -2.96 -7.37
CA ASP A 155 -8.45 -3.03 -6.44
C ASP A 155 -8.08 -3.17 -4.95
N VAL A 156 -6.84 -2.79 -4.57
CA VAL A 156 -6.46 -2.64 -3.16
C VAL A 156 -7.17 -1.40 -2.60
N LEU A 157 -7.87 -1.56 -1.49
CA LEU A 157 -8.58 -0.46 -0.84
C LEU A 157 -7.62 0.62 -0.35
N ILE A 158 -7.89 1.87 -0.72
CA ILE A 158 -7.20 3.06 -0.22
C ILE A 158 -8.02 3.70 0.89
N GLY A 159 -9.31 3.89 0.64
CA GLY A 159 -10.23 4.51 1.58
C GLY A 159 -11.50 4.98 0.91
N TRP A 160 -12.11 6.01 1.48
CA TRP A 160 -13.39 6.57 1.01
C TRP A 160 -13.29 8.06 0.77
N VAL A 161 -13.95 8.53 -0.27
CA VAL A 161 -14.07 9.97 -0.56
C VAL A 161 -14.72 10.68 0.63
N GLU A 162 -14.04 11.65 1.22
CA GLU A 162 -14.57 12.51 2.27
C GLU A 162 -15.21 13.76 1.67
N SER A 163 -14.53 14.36 0.71
CA SER A 163 -14.99 15.54 -0.03
C SER A 163 -14.27 15.62 -1.38
N ALA A 164 -14.87 16.33 -2.31
CA ALA A 164 -14.24 16.59 -3.60
C ALA A 164 -14.55 18.02 -4.07
N SER A 165 -13.63 18.59 -4.83
CA SER A 165 -13.79 19.90 -5.45
C SER A 165 -13.16 19.93 -6.83
N LEU A 166 -13.75 20.71 -7.74
CA LEU A 166 -13.12 21.05 -9.02
C LEU A 166 -11.97 22.03 -8.79
N ASN A 167 -10.90 21.89 -9.56
CA ASN A 167 -9.84 22.89 -9.60
C ASN A 167 -10.36 24.24 -10.14
N GLU A 168 -9.57 25.30 -10.00
CA GLU A 168 -9.95 26.65 -10.42
C GLU A 168 -10.34 26.73 -11.90
N THR A 169 -9.71 25.94 -12.75
CA THR A 169 -9.98 25.87 -14.19
C THR A 169 -11.14 24.96 -14.56
N ARG A 170 -11.75 24.28 -13.60
CA ARG A 170 -12.83 23.28 -13.79
C ARG A 170 -12.50 22.17 -14.80
N THR A 171 -11.25 21.77 -14.85
CA THR A 171 -10.75 20.72 -15.76
C THR A 171 -10.56 19.39 -15.07
N ALA A 172 -10.36 19.37 -13.76
CA ALA A 172 -10.11 18.18 -12.96
C ALA A 172 -10.69 18.30 -11.55
N TYR A 173 -11.08 17.16 -10.96
CA TYR A 173 -11.40 17.03 -9.54
C TYR A 173 -10.17 16.73 -8.71
N THR A 174 -10.19 17.23 -7.49
CA THR A 174 -9.34 16.81 -6.39
C THR A 174 -10.23 16.30 -5.27
N ALA A 175 -10.06 15.06 -4.86
CA ALA A 175 -10.84 14.45 -3.78
C ALA A 175 -9.94 14.20 -2.55
N ARG A 176 -10.45 14.54 -1.37
CA ARG A 176 -9.88 14.12 -0.09
C ARG A 176 -10.41 12.72 0.23
N VAL A 177 -9.52 11.80 0.51
CA VAL A 177 -9.81 10.38 0.73
C VAL A 177 -9.40 10.01 2.14
N ARG A 178 -10.35 9.65 2.98
CA ARG A 178 -10.09 9.11 4.32
C ARG A 178 -9.54 7.70 4.19
N LEU A 179 -8.33 7.49 4.72
CA LEU A 179 -7.63 6.21 4.66
C LEU A 179 -8.42 5.11 5.39
N ALA A 180 -8.45 3.93 4.79
CA ALA A 180 -8.95 2.71 5.42
C ALA A 180 -7.93 2.16 6.42
N ALA A 181 -6.63 2.25 6.11
CA ALA A 181 -5.56 1.83 7.01
C ALA A 181 -5.42 2.81 8.20
N GLY A 182 -5.50 2.29 9.41
CA GLY A 182 -5.24 3.05 10.64
C GLY A 182 -3.76 3.28 10.86
N MET A 183 -3.14 4.22 10.14
CA MET A 183 -1.69 4.43 10.08
C MET A 183 -1.03 4.63 11.43
N SER A 184 -1.67 5.31 12.37
CA SER A 184 -1.13 5.56 13.73
C SER A 184 -1.13 4.31 14.64
N ARG A 185 -1.86 3.25 14.27
CA ARG A 185 -2.03 2.00 15.03
C ARG A 185 -1.58 0.77 14.25
N LEU A 186 -0.81 0.96 13.18
CA LEU A 186 -0.33 -0.12 12.33
C LEU A 186 0.67 -0.99 13.11
N GLY A 187 0.27 -2.20 13.50
CA GLY A 187 1.07 -3.17 14.25
C GLY A 187 1.64 -4.27 13.36
N ASP A 188 0.76 -4.93 12.60
CA ASP A 188 1.14 -5.95 11.64
C ASP A 188 0.79 -5.49 10.22
N VAL A 189 1.45 -6.10 9.23
CA VAL A 189 1.27 -5.77 7.82
C VAL A 189 1.34 -7.02 6.95
N VAL A 190 0.68 -6.95 5.82
CA VAL A 190 0.79 -7.90 4.72
C VAL A 190 1.64 -7.27 3.63
N LEU A 191 2.67 -7.99 3.16
CA LEU A 191 3.49 -7.58 2.04
C LEU A 191 3.08 -8.35 0.79
N VAL A 192 2.90 -7.63 -0.32
CA VAL A 192 2.49 -8.19 -1.60
C VAL A 192 3.55 -7.84 -2.64
N GLY A 193 4.18 -8.85 -3.23
CA GLY A 193 5.19 -8.68 -4.27
C GLY A 193 4.71 -9.25 -5.61
N ASN A 194 4.85 -8.47 -6.66
CA ASN A 194 4.64 -8.95 -8.02
C ASN A 194 5.87 -9.77 -8.48
N ARG A 195 5.68 -11.03 -8.86
CA ARG A 195 6.77 -11.91 -9.31
C ARG A 195 7.36 -11.48 -10.65
N ASP A 196 6.56 -10.88 -11.50
CA ASP A 196 6.95 -10.47 -12.85
C ASP A 196 7.63 -9.08 -12.87
N LEU A 197 7.73 -8.42 -11.72
CA LEU A 197 8.21 -7.04 -11.64
C LEU A 197 9.61 -6.86 -12.21
N PHE A 198 10.52 -7.78 -11.90
CA PHE A 198 11.90 -7.73 -12.39
C PHE A 198 11.96 -7.94 -13.90
N GLU A 199 11.22 -8.92 -14.43
CA GLU A 199 11.16 -9.17 -15.87
C GLU A 199 10.58 -7.97 -16.64
N ILE A 200 9.48 -7.40 -16.13
CA ILE A 200 8.85 -6.20 -16.72
C ILE A 200 9.85 -5.04 -16.74
N ARG A 201 10.58 -4.82 -15.65
CA ARG A 201 11.55 -3.75 -15.55
C ARG A 201 12.74 -3.95 -16.48
N ASP A 202 13.32 -5.16 -16.50
CA ASP A 202 14.44 -5.48 -17.38
C ASP A 202 14.04 -5.27 -18.85
N LEU A 203 12.81 -5.65 -19.22
CA LEU A 203 12.28 -5.39 -20.54
C LEU A 203 12.14 -3.90 -20.84
N GLN A 204 11.58 -3.11 -19.91
CA GLN A 204 11.42 -1.67 -20.07
C GLN A 204 12.75 -0.91 -20.17
N GLN A 205 13.80 -1.41 -19.52
CA GLN A 205 15.15 -0.84 -19.55
C GLN A 205 16.02 -1.43 -20.66
N SER A 206 15.51 -2.35 -21.46
CA SER A 206 16.26 -2.95 -22.56
C SER A 206 16.60 -1.92 -23.65
N GLU A 207 17.73 -2.12 -24.33
CA GLU A 207 18.16 -1.28 -25.46
C GLU A 207 17.07 -1.18 -26.57
N GLN A 208 16.25 -2.24 -26.72
CA GLN A 208 15.15 -2.27 -27.66
C GLN A 208 14.06 -1.25 -27.35
N VAL A 209 13.83 -0.96 -26.06
CA VAL A 209 12.83 0.01 -25.61
C VAL A 209 13.41 1.41 -25.48
N GLU A 210 14.69 1.55 -25.08
CA GLU A 210 15.37 2.84 -24.97
C GLU A 210 15.31 3.67 -26.28
N GLN A 211 15.40 3.03 -27.44
CA GLN A 211 15.32 3.74 -28.74
C GLN A 211 14.00 4.46 -28.98
N TYR A 212 12.91 4.05 -28.29
CA TYR A 212 11.58 4.68 -28.39
C TYR A 212 11.32 5.72 -27.29
N THR A 213 12.19 5.79 -26.26
CA THR A 213 12.02 6.71 -25.12
C THR A 213 12.99 7.88 -25.15
N ARG A 214 14.00 7.86 -26.04
CA ARG A 214 14.90 9.01 -26.28
C ARG A 214 14.20 10.04 -27.15
N PHE A 215 13.80 11.16 -26.53
CA PHE A 215 13.42 12.41 -27.21
C PHE A 215 14.59 13.36 -27.24
#